data_fdeacb4ba85108920b664df4d118d0da
#
_entry.id   fdeacb4ba85108920b664df4d118d0da
#
_cell.length_a   1.000
_cell.length_b   1.000
_cell.length_c   1.000
_cell.angle_alpha   90.00
_cell.angle_beta   90.00
_cell.angle_gamma   90.00
#
_symmetry.space_group_name_H-M   'P 1'
#
loop_
_entity.id
_entity.type
_entity.pdbx_description
1 polymer ?
#
loop_
_entity_poly.entity_id
_entity_poly.type
_entity_poly.pdbx_seq_one_letter_code
_entity_poly.pdbx_strand_id
1 'polypeptide(L)'
;DVRSLTKKIQISPGLVGIDLVKSVTCNDVYEWKDSSQHAAISKRYRVVVYDCGVKYNILRKLNSSACSVTVVPAQTQYQTVLDMKPDGIVLSNGPGDPSAVPYMTENIRGLLGKKPVFGICLGHQLMALALGLKTYKLKFGHHGGNQPVMDLSTRKVEITAQNHSF
;
A
#
# COMPACT_ATOMS: atom_id res chain seq x y z
N ASP A 1 31.15 18.18 -3.62
CA ASP A 1 32.14 17.58 -4.52
C ASP A 1 31.56 16.24 -5.03
N VAL A 2 31.63 16.02 -6.35
CA VAL A 2 31.08 14.85 -7.03
C VAL A 2 31.66 13.54 -6.49
N ARG A 3 32.98 13.49 -6.23
CA ARG A 3 33.64 12.30 -5.69
C ARG A 3 33.09 11.91 -4.32
N SER A 4 32.85 12.89 -3.44
CA SER A 4 32.25 12.68 -2.11
C SER A 4 30.82 12.14 -2.23
N LEU A 5 30.02 12.69 -3.14
CA LEU A 5 28.64 12.21 -3.40
C LEU A 5 28.64 10.81 -3.99
N THR A 6 29.51 10.51 -4.97
CA THR A 6 29.65 9.17 -5.54
C THR A 6 30.00 8.14 -4.47
N LYS A 7 30.96 8.48 -3.57
CA LYS A 7 31.31 7.59 -2.46
C LYS A 7 30.13 7.35 -1.52
N LYS A 8 29.35 8.40 -1.17
CA LYS A 8 28.12 8.25 -0.35
C LYS A 8 27.09 7.34 -1.00
N ILE A 9 26.88 7.46 -2.32
CA ILE A 9 25.96 6.59 -3.06
C ILE A 9 26.45 5.13 -3.04
N GLN A 10 27.74 4.89 -3.26
CA GLN A 10 28.31 3.54 -3.28
C GLN A 10 28.22 2.81 -1.94
N ILE A 11 28.30 3.52 -0.81
CA ILE A 11 28.15 2.95 0.53
C ILE A 11 26.72 2.93 1.06
N SER A 12 25.76 3.51 0.29
CA SER A 12 24.35 3.47 0.66
C SER A 12 23.82 2.03 0.56
N PRO A 13 23.05 1.57 1.56
CA PRO A 13 22.56 0.18 1.59
C PRO A 13 21.56 -0.17 0.49
N GLY A 14 21.12 0.80 -0.31
CA GLY A 14 20.08 0.56 -1.33
C GLY A 14 18.71 0.28 -0.71
N LEU A 15 17.81 -0.35 -1.48
CA LEU A 15 16.42 -0.60 -1.06
C LEU A 15 16.12 -2.10 -0.89
N VAL A 16 16.94 -2.98 -1.46
CA VAL A 16 16.67 -4.42 -1.50
C VAL A 16 16.86 -5.03 -0.11
N GLY A 17 15.88 -5.80 0.35
CA GLY A 17 15.92 -6.50 1.63
C GLY A 17 15.73 -5.61 2.87
N ILE A 18 15.42 -4.32 2.68
CA ILE A 18 15.21 -3.39 3.81
C ILE A 18 13.71 -3.19 4.03
N ASP A 19 13.25 -3.46 5.26
CA ASP A 19 11.89 -3.15 5.70
C ASP A 19 11.78 -1.67 6.07
N LEU A 20 11.38 -0.86 5.08
CA LEU A 20 11.12 0.56 5.28
C LEU A 20 9.70 0.83 5.83
N VAL A 21 8.80 -0.14 5.77
CA VAL A 21 7.42 0.01 6.27
C VAL A 21 7.41 0.28 7.76
N LYS A 22 8.28 -0.39 8.53
CA LYS A 22 8.42 -0.16 9.96
C LYS A 22 8.76 1.29 10.36
N SER A 23 9.38 2.03 9.45
CA SER A 23 9.78 3.42 9.72
C SER A 23 8.69 4.44 9.40
N VAL A 24 7.63 4.03 8.70
CA VAL A 24 6.61 4.95 8.17
C VAL A 24 5.18 4.59 8.57
N THR A 25 4.94 3.38 9.07
CA THR A 25 3.63 2.94 9.56
C THR A 25 3.24 3.71 10.83
N CYS A 26 1.94 3.89 11.05
CA CYS A 26 1.45 4.48 12.30
C CYS A 26 1.77 3.58 13.51
N ASN A 27 1.85 4.19 14.69
CA ASN A 27 2.09 3.45 15.94
C ASN A 27 0.82 2.79 16.48
N ASP A 28 -0.32 3.49 16.34
CA ASP A 28 -1.58 3.09 16.93
C ASP A 28 -2.70 3.04 15.88
N VAL A 29 -3.75 2.29 16.20
CA VAL A 29 -4.98 2.28 15.42
C VAL A 29 -5.70 3.61 15.61
N TYR A 30 -6.16 4.21 14.52
CA TYR A 30 -6.94 5.43 14.57
C TYR A 30 -8.05 5.49 13.53
N GLU A 31 -9.10 6.25 13.83
CA GLU A 31 -10.14 6.58 12.88
C GLU A 31 -9.74 7.84 12.09
N TRP A 32 -9.85 7.74 10.77
CA TRP A 32 -9.61 8.88 9.91
C TRP A 32 -10.78 9.86 9.99
N LYS A 33 -10.52 11.05 10.52
CA LYS A 33 -11.47 12.17 10.55
C LYS A 33 -11.04 13.20 9.51
N ASP A 34 -11.83 13.33 8.45
CA ASP A 34 -11.61 14.38 7.47
C ASP A 34 -12.21 15.69 7.98
N SER A 35 -11.37 16.70 8.14
CA SER A 35 -11.77 18.07 8.50
C SER A 35 -12.38 18.86 7.34
N SER A 36 -12.38 18.29 6.11
CA SER A 36 -12.97 18.92 4.93
C SER A 36 -14.50 18.81 4.96
N GLN A 37 -15.18 19.70 4.22
CA GLN A 37 -16.65 19.81 4.15
C GLN A 37 -17.39 18.55 3.66
N HIS A 38 -16.69 17.46 3.36
CA HIS A 38 -17.27 16.18 2.97
C HIS A 38 -17.75 15.32 4.16
N ALA A 39 -17.71 15.82 5.38
CA ALA A 39 -18.21 15.16 6.59
C ALA A 39 -19.73 14.84 6.56
N ALA A 40 -20.47 15.47 5.63
CA ALA A 40 -21.93 15.32 5.49
C ALA A 40 -22.36 14.03 4.77
N ILE A 41 -21.44 13.26 4.19
CA ILE A 41 -21.79 12.01 3.49
C ILE A 41 -22.06 10.91 4.50
N SER A 42 -23.26 10.34 4.47
CA SER A 42 -23.59 9.16 5.29
C SER A 42 -22.63 8.02 5.03
N LYS A 43 -21.94 7.53 6.07
CA LYS A 43 -20.97 6.45 5.96
C LYS A 43 -21.71 5.12 5.77
N ARG A 44 -21.45 4.44 4.66
CA ARG A 44 -22.10 3.21 4.25
C ARG A 44 -21.26 1.97 4.49
N TYR A 45 -19.94 2.11 4.33
CA TYR A 45 -18.99 1.01 4.41
C TYR A 45 -17.91 1.27 5.44
N ARG A 46 -17.55 0.25 6.19
CA ARG A 46 -16.41 0.25 7.12
C ARG A 46 -15.20 -0.32 6.42
N VAL A 47 -14.17 0.48 6.26
CA VAL A 47 -12.93 0.09 5.58
C VAL A 47 -11.78 0.17 6.55
N VAL A 48 -11.02 -0.91 6.67
CA VAL A 48 -9.75 -0.92 7.39
C VAL A 48 -8.61 -0.74 6.41
N VAL A 49 -7.71 0.19 6.71
CA VAL A 49 -6.52 0.49 5.89
C VAL A 49 -5.27 0.06 6.66
N TYR A 50 -4.52 -0.88 6.13
CA TYR A 50 -3.16 -1.14 6.61
C TYR A 50 -2.23 -0.04 6.15
N ASP A 51 -1.59 0.62 7.11
CA ASP A 51 -0.66 1.72 6.86
C ASP A 51 0.75 1.19 6.59
N CYS A 52 1.10 1.14 5.31
CA CYS A 52 2.47 0.87 4.87
C CYS A 52 3.23 2.16 4.49
N GLY A 53 2.72 3.32 4.89
CA GLY A 53 3.17 4.65 4.47
C GLY A 53 2.08 5.33 3.62
N VAL A 54 0.85 5.34 4.12
CA VAL A 54 -0.34 5.77 3.41
C VAL A 54 -0.30 7.25 3.06
N LYS A 55 -0.55 7.58 1.79
CA LYS A 55 -0.79 8.96 1.37
C LYS A 55 -2.20 9.39 1.81
N TYR A 56 -2.30 10.46 2.55
CA TYR A 56 -3.57 10.97 3.10
C TYR A 56 -4.67 11.16 2.06
N ASN A 57 -4.30 11.41 0.79
CA ASN A 57 -5.30 11.53 -0.26
C ASN A 57 -6.06 10.23 -0.53
N ILE A 58 -5.46 9.07 -0.25
CA ILE A 58 -6.14 7.76 -0.29
C ILE A 58 -7.26 7.74 0.76
N LEU A 59 -6.96 8.14 1.98
CA LEU A 59 -7.92 8.20 3.09
C LEU A 59 -9.05 9.18 2.79
N ARG A 60 -8.72 10.37 2.22
CA ARG A 60 -9.72 11.35 1.79
C ARG A 60 -10.65 10.79 0.70
N LYS A 61 -10.09 10.08 -0.28
CA LYS A 61 -10.89 9.46 -1.36
C LYS A 61 -11.80 8.36 -0.83
N LEU A 62 -11.33 7.50 0.05
CA LEU A 62 -12.18 6.51 0.73
C LEU A 62 -13.30 7.20 1.52
N ASN A 63 -12.95 8.23 2.28
CA ASN A 63 -13.92 8.99 3.06
C ASN A 63 -14.98 9.67 2.18
N SER A 64 -14.59 10.27 1.05
CA SER A 64 -15.52 10.88 0.08
C SER A 64 -16.35 9.85 -0.70
N SER A 65 -15.94 8.58 -0.70
CA SER A 65 -16.68 7.44 -1.27
C SER A 65 -17.57 6.73 -0.23
N ALA A 66 -18.05 7.47 0.76
CA ALA A 66 -18.94 6.98 1.82
C ALA A 66 -18.34 5.86 2.70
N CYS A 67 -17.01 5.78 2.81
CA CYS A 67 -16.35 4.86 3.72
C CYS A 67 -16.06 5.51 5.07
N SER A 68 -16.36 4.80 6.17
CA SER A 68 -15.75 5.03 7.48
C SER A 68 -14.41 4.32 7.50
N VAL A 69 -13.34 5.06 7.76
CA VAL A 69 -11.96 4.56 7.58
C VAL A 69 -11.28 4.42 8.92
N THR A 70 -10.87 3.20 9.26
CA THR A 70 -9.98 2.88 10.38
C THR A 70 -8.61 2.53 9.82
N VAL A 71 -7.58 3.18 10.30
CA VAL A 71 -6.18 2.93 9.89
C VAL A 71 -5.50 2.10 10.98
N VAL A 72 -4.80 1.05 10.55
CA VAL A 72 -4.07 0.15 11.46
C VAL A 72 -2.60 0.07 11.09
N PRO A 73 -1.70 -0.11 12.07
CA PRO A 73 -0.28 -0.39 11.80
C PRO A 73 -0.09 -1.61 10.89
N ALA A 74 0.98 -1.60 10.11
CA ALA A 74 1.31 -2.69 9.20
C ALA A 74 1.47 -4.05 9.90
N GLN A 75 1.88 -4.06 11.19
CA GLN A 75 2.07 -5.27 11.98
C GLN A 75 0.78 -5.83 12.60
N THR A 76 -0.35 -5.13 12.45
CA THR A 76 -1.63 -5.57 13.03
C THR A 76 -2.01 -6.94 12.49
N GLN A 77 -2.29 -7.88 13.38
CA GLN A 77 -2.68 -9.24 13.03
C GLN A 77 -3.99 -9.25 12.26
N TYR A 78 -4.08 -10.09 11.24
CA TYR A 78 -5.27 -10.18 10.39
C TYR A 78 -6.54 -10.52 11.18
N GLN A 79 -6.42 -11.30 12.25
CA GLN A 79 -7.55 -11.65 13.11
C GLN A 79 -8.12 -10.40 13.81
N THR A 80 -7.26 -9.55 14.35
CA THR A 80 -7.68 -8.26 14.94
C THR A 80 -8.45 -7.39 13.94
N VAL A 81 -8.00 -7.37 12.69
CA VAL A 81 -8.70 -6.63 11.62
C VAL A 81 -10.06 -7.26 11.29
N LEU A 82 -10.16 -8.59 11.25
CA LEU A 82 -11.44 -9.28 11.03
C LEU A 82 -12.43 -9.04 12.18
N ASP A 83 -11.94 -8.95 13.42
CA ASP A 83 -12.76 -8.69 14.62
C ASP A 83 -13.37 -7.27 14.60
N MET A 84 -12.76 -6.33 13.86
CA MET A 84 -13.35 -5.01 13.60
C MET A 84 -14.56 -5.08 12.63
N LYS A 85 -14.83 -6.25 12.06
CA LYS A 85 -15.93 -6.53 11.10
C LYS A 85 -15.97 -5.54 9.93
N PRO A 86 -14.85 -5.33 9.20
CA PRO A 86 -14.84 -4.43 8.05
C PRO A 86 -15.67 -4.97 6.90
N ASP A 87 -16.17 -4.08 6.05
CA ASP A 87 -16.79 -4.42 4.78
C ASP A 87 -15.74 -4.61 3.67
N GLY A 88 -14.58 -3.97 3.80
CA GLY A 88 -13.43 -4.11 2.92
C GLY A 88 -12.12 -3.69 3.58
N ILE A 89 -11.02 -4.12 2.98
CA ILE A 89 -9.66 -3.87 3.48
C ILE A 89 -8.83 -3.24 2.36
N VAL A 90 -8.08 -2.20 2.69
CA VAL A 90 -7.14 -1.54 1.79
C VAL A 90 -5.72 -1.72 2.31
N LEU A 91 -4.84 -2.18 1.44
CA LEU A 91 -3.41 -2.22 1.66
C LEU A 91 -2.83 -0.98 1.00
N SER A 92 -2.25 -0.09 1.78
CA SER A 92 -1.82 1.20 1.25
C SER A 92 -0.57 1.10 0.37
N ASN A 93 -0.25 2.19 -0.30
CA ASN A 93 1.08 2.41 -0.84
C ASN A 93 2.12 2.41 0.28
N GLY A 94 3.38 2.22 -0.09
CA GLY A 94 4.49 2.28 0.86
C GLY A 94 5.85 2.22 0.17
N PRO A 95 6.94 2.45 0.92
CA PRO A 95 8.30 2.40 0.41
C PRO A 95 8.89 1.00 0.46
N GLY A 96 9.97 0.80 -0.30
CA GLY A 96 10.90 -0.30 -0.12
C GLY A 96 10.56 -1.58 -0.88
N ASP A 97 11.18 -2.64 -0.43
CA ASP A 97 11.11 -3.98 -1.02
C ASP A 97 9.91 -4.75 -0.42
N PRO A 98 8.92 -5.16 -1.22
CA PRO A 98 7.79 -5.94 -0.71
C PRO A 98 8.23 -7.29 -0.09
N SER A 99 9.34 -7.88 -0.54
CA SER A 99 9.86 -9.13 0.03
C SER A 99 10.45 -8.97 1.44
N ALA A 100 10.79 -7.74 1.83
CA ALA A 100 11.31 -7.43 3.17
C ALA A 100 10.21 -7.31 4.24
N VAL A 101 8.92 -7.47 3.87
CA VAL A 101 7.76 -7.28 4.75
C VAL A 101 6.95 -8.58 4.88
N PRO A 102 7.54 -9.72 5.31
CA PRO A 102 6.89 -11.03 5.29
C PRO A 102 5.65 -11.09 6.20
N TYR A 103 5.65 -10.39 7.34
CA TYR A 103 4.51 -10.33 8.25
C TYR A 103 3.24 -9.77 7.58
N MET A 104 3.37 -8.80 6.65
CA MET A 104 2.24 -8.31 5.86
C MET A 104 1.73 -9.39 4.90
N THR A 105 2.64 -10.10 4.24
CA THR A 105 2.29 -11.20 3.33
C THR A 105 1.50 -12.29 4.05
N GLU A 106 1.89 -12.65 5.28
CA GLU A 106 1.18 -13.60 6.14
C GLU A 106 -0.19 -13.09 6.55
N ASN A 107 -0.29 -11.84 6.99
CA ASN A 107 -1.56 -11.21 7.33
C ASN A 107 -2.52 -11.17 6.13
N ILE A 108 -2.02 -10.83 4.95
CA ILE A 108 -2.84 -10.79 3.73
C ILE A 108 -3.38 -12.18 3.38
N ARG A 109 -2.58 -13.25 3.48
CA ARG A 109 -3.06 -14.63 3.28
C ARG A 109 -4.22 -14.97 4.20
N GLY A 110 -4.16 -14.52 5.46
CA GLY A 110 -5.25 -14.69 6.43
C GLY A 110 -6.53 -13.92 6.10
N LEU A 111 -6.46 -12.88 5.27
CA LEU A 111 -7.59 -12.04 4.87
C LEU A 111 -8.23 -12.49 3.54
N LEU A 112 -7.43 -13.06 2.63
CA LEU A 112 -7.90 -13.48 1.32
C LEU A 112 -9.06 -14.49 1.43
N GLY A 113 -10.09 -14.28 0.62
CA GLY A 113 -11.32 -15.09 0.63
C GLY A 113 -12.28 -14.80 1.79
N LYS A 114 -11.89 -14.02 2.81
CA LYS A 114 -12.74 -13.64 3.94
C LYS A 114 -13.38 -12.27 3.76
N LYS A 115 -12.67 -11.33 3.16
CA LYS A 115 -13.13 -9.96 2.89
C LYS A 115 -12.59 -9.49 1.54
N PRO A 116 -13.26 -8.52 0.88
CA PRO A 116 -12.67 -7.81 -0.25
C PRO A 116 -11.38 -7.10 0.19
N VAL A 117 -10.29 -7.32 -0.56
CA VAL A 117 -8.99 -6.69 -0.32
C VAL A 117 -8.59 -5.91 -1.56
N PHE A 118 -8.17 -4.68 -1.40
CA PHE A 118 -7.66 -3.81 -2.46
C PHE A 118 -6.26 -3.30 -2.12
N GLY A 119 -5.31 -3.48 -3.03
CA GLY A 119 -3.92 -3.07 -2.83
C GLY A 119 -3.51 -1.93 -3.75
N ILE A 120 -2.79 -0.94 -3.22
CA ILE A 120 -2.24 0.21 -3.96
C ILE A 120 -0.72 0.15 -3.92
N CYS A 121 -0.05 0.12 -5.09
CA CYS A 121 1.41 0.11 -5.22
C CYS A 121 2.03 -1.02 -4.38
N LEU A 122 2.72 -0.71 -3.27
CA LEU A 122 3.27 -1.72 -2.36
C LEU A 122 2.20 -2.74 -1.91
N GLY A 123 1.00 -2.27 -1.57
CA GLY A 123 -0.10 -3.16 -1.18
C GLY A 123 -0.50 -4.15 -2.27
N HIS A 124 -0.47 -3.74 -3.55
CA HIS A 124 -0.68 -4.63 -4.69
C HIS A 124 0.44 -5.67 -4.81
N GLN A 125 1.70 -5.25 -4.65
CA GLN A 125 2.85 -6.15 -4.69
C GLN A 125 2.83 -7.18 -3.55
N LEU A 126 2.44 -6.76 -2.33
CA LEU A 126 2.26 -7.63 -1.17
C LEU A 126 1.14 -8.65 -1.40
N MET A 127 0.03 -8.26 -2.06
CA MET A 127 -1.02 -9.19 -2.48
C MET A 127 -0.49 -10.23 -3.46
N ALA A 128 0.32 -9.82 -4.45
CA ALA A 128 0.94 -10.73 -5.40
C ALA A 128 1.81 -11.78 -4.68
N LEU A 129 2.65 -11.35 -3.72
CA LEU A 129 3.46 -12.25 -2.89
C LEU A 129 2.59 -13.18 -2.03
N ALA A 130 1.49 -12.68 -1.46
CA ALA A 130 0.57 -13.49 -0.66
C ALA A 130 -0.10 -14.61 -1.50
N LEU A 131 -0.33 -14.35 -2.78
CA LEU A 131 -0.85 -15.31 -3.76
C LEU A 131 0.23 -16.24 -4.34
N GLY A 132 1.49 -16.14 -3.89
CA GLY A 132 2.58 -16.99 -4.34
C GLY A 132 3.29 -16.50 -5.61
N LEU A 133 2.98 -15.30 -6.08
CA LEU A 133 3.68 -14.66 -7.18
C LEU A 133 5.02 -14.06 -6.71
N LYS A 134 5.83 -13.58 -7.65
CA LYS A 134 7.16 -13.03 -7.36
C LYS A 134 7.21 -11.55 -7.72
N THR A 135 8.00 -10.81 -6.96
CA THR A 135 8.40 -9.43 -7.28
C THR A 135 9.90 -9.39 -7.57
N TYR A 136 10.36 -8.38 -8.28
CA TYR A 136 11.77 -8.17 -8.55
C TYR A 136 12.10 -6.68 -8.67
N LYS A 137 13.33 -6.32 -8.35
CA LYS A 137 13.82 -4.95 -8.46
C LYS A 137 14.03 -4.59 -9.93
N LEU A 138 13.34 -3.56 -10.39
CA LEU A 138 13.60 -2.95 -11.70
C LEU A 138 14.89 -2.13 -11.66
N LYS A 139 15.61 -2.08 -12.78
CA LYS A 139 16.85 -1.29 -12.88
C LYS A 139 16.60 0.20 -12.65
N PHE A 140 15.54 0.75 -13.25
CA PHE A 140 15.19 2.17 -13.16
C PHE A 140 13.84 2.42 -12.49
N GLY A 141 12.98 1.42 -12.39
CA GLY A 141 11.60 1.58 -11.94
C GLY A 141 10.69 2.21 -13.00
N HIS A 142 9.44 2.45 -12.61
CA HIS A 142 8.48 3.23 -13.39
C HIS A 142 8.08 4.45 -12.57
N HIS A 143 8.37 5.64 -13.10
CA HIS A 143 8.13 6.91 -12.42
C HIS A 143 7.52 7.91 -13.40
N GLY A 144 6.37 8.50 -13.05
CA GLY A 144 5.70 9.52 -13.85
C GLY A 144 4.27 9.16 -14.25
N GLY A 145 3.62 10.09 -14.93
CA GLY A 145 2.22 10.00 -15.37
C GLY A 145 2.02 9.45 -16.79
N ASN A 146 3.00 8.78 -17.36
CA ASN A 146 3.03 8.34 -18.76
C ASN A 146 3.38 6.86 -18.93
N GLN A 147 3.07 6.04 -17.93
CA GLN A 147 3.37 4.61 -17.96
C GLN A 147 2.19 3.82 -18.56
N PRO A 148 2.40 3.10 -19.69
CA PRO A 148 1.36 2.30 -20.30
C PRO A 148 1.08 1.02 -19.52
N VAL A 149 -0.20 0.68 -19.37
CA VAL A 149 -0.66 -0.60 -18.81
C VAL A 149 -1.68 -1.20 -19.78
N MET A 150 -1.49 -2.47 -20.12
CA MET A 150 -2.40 -3.20 -20.99
C MET A 150 -3.37 -4.06 -20.14
N ASP A 151 -4.65 -3.87 -20.35
CA ASP A 151 -5.66 -4.83 -19.92
C ASP A 151 -5.58 -6.06 -20.83
N LEU A 152 -5.20 -7.20 -20.28
CA LEU A 152 -5.00 -8.44 -21.04
C LEU A 152 -6.30 -9.03 -21.59
N SER A 153 -7.44 -8.72 -20.99
CA SER A 153 -8.76 -9.21 -21.41
C SER A 153 -9.28 -8.45 -22.65
N THR A 154 -9.11 -7.14 -22.63
CA THR A 154 -9.61 -6.24 -23.70
C THR A 154 -8.54 -5.83 -24.70
N ARG A 155 -7.25 -6.06 -24.39
CA ARG A 155 -6.08 -5.60 -25.15
C ARG A 155 -5.97 -4.07 -25.26
N LYS A 156 -6.74 -3.34 -24.49
CA LYS A 156 -6.63 -1.87 -24.41
C LYS A 156 -5.42 -1.46 -23.59
N VAL A 157 -4.76 -0.41 -24.06
CA VAL A 157 -3.66 0.22 -23.33
C VAL A 157 -4.17 1.52 -22.72
N GLU A 158 -3.96 1.67 -21.41
CA GLU A 158 -4.27 2.88 -20.66
C GLU A 158 -2.98 3.50 -20.13
N ILE A 159 -2.92 4.82 -20.12
CA ILE A 159 -1.78 5.55 -19.56
C ILE A 159 -2.05 5.80 -18.08
N THR A 160 -1.11 5.36 -17.26
CA THR A 160 -1.22 5.41 -15.80
C THR A 160 -0.10 6.22 -15.17
N ALA A 161 -0.35 6.71 -13.95
CA ALA A 161 0.67 7.30 -13.10
C ALA A 161 1.27 6.21 -12.20
N GLN A 162 2.59 6.02 -12.29
CA GLN A 162 3.31 5.03 -11.51
C GLN A 162 4.48 5.67 -10.76
N ASN A 163 4.83 5.11 -9.62
CA ASN A 163 6.01 5.48 -8.85
C ASN A 163 6.44 4.27 -8.01
N HIS A 164 7.18 3.36 -8.64
CA HIS A 164 7.67 2.15 -8.00
C HIS A 164 8.99 1.69 -8.60
N SER A 165 9.74 0.89 -7.82
CA SER A 165 11.03 0.33 -8.22
C SER A 165 11.07 -1.21 -8.18
N PHE A 166 10.01 -1.83 -7.68
CA PHE A 166 9.81 -3.28 -7.63
C PHE A 166 8.57 -3.65 -8.40
#